data_aae1bd19477bab19dbde08203a017041
#
_entry.id   aae1bd19477bab19dbde08203a017041
#
_cell.length_a   1.000
_cell.length_b   1.000
_cell.length_c   1.000
_cell.angle_alpha   90.00
_cell.angle_beta   90.00
_cell.angle_gamma   90.00
#
_symmetry.space_group_name_H-M   'P 1'
#
loop_
_entity.id
_entity.type
_entity.pdbx_description
1 polymer ?
#
loop_
_entity_poly.entity_id
_entity_poly.type
_entity_poly.pdbx_seq_one_letter_code
_entity_poly.pdbx_strand_id
1 'polypeptide(L)'
;MEKFIKHTGTAVPLRRSNVDTDQIIPAVYLKRVTRSGFEDGLFSAWRNDPEFVLNKAEYKAGTILVAGVDFGTGSSREHAVWALQNYGFKAVISSRFADIFRGNSLKGGLLTVIIEQSDVEALWAAIEANP
;
A
#
# COMPACT_ATOMS: atom_id res chain seq x y z
N MET A 1 -12.31 -14.91 3.29
CA MET A 1 -11.99 -13.50 3.59
C MET A 1 -12.15 -13.23 5.07
N GLU A 2 -11.11 -12.65 5.67
CA GLU A 2 -11.16 -12.28 7.07
C GLU A 2 -12.09 -11.06 7.26
N LYS A 3 -12.90 -11.11 8.31
CA LYS A 3 -13.81 -10.00 8.62
C LYS A 3 -13.03 -8.87 9.28
N PHE A 4 -12.99 -7.70 8.62
CA PHE A 4 -12.35 -6.51 9.16
C PHE A 4 -13.33 -5.74 10.03
N ILE A 5 -13.03 -5.59 11.31
CA ILE A 5 -13.88 -4.83 12.25
C ILE A 5 -13.19 -3.53 12.66
N LYS A 6 -11.96 -3.60 13.12
CA LYS A 6 -11.18 -2.45 13.56
C LYS A 6 -9.69 -2.77 13.48
N HIS A 7 -8.90 -1.78 13.07
CA HIS A 7 -7.44 -1.92 13.07
C HIS A 7 -6.80 -0.61 13.55
N THR A 8 -5.83 -0.74 14.43
CA THR A 8 -5.00 0.37 14.90
C THR A 8 -3.53 -0.01 14.70
N GLY A 9 -2.76 0.88 14.13
CA GLY A 9 -1.35 0.61 13.88
C GLY A 9 -0.61 1.83 13.37
N THR A 10 0.67 1.63 13.03
CA THR A 10 1.53 2.70 12.51
C THR A 10 1.16 3.01 11.07
N ALA A 11 0.94 4.28 10.78
CA ALA A 11 0.66 4.76 9.42
C ALA A 11 1.95 5.15 8.71
N VAL A 12 2.03 4.85 7.41
CA VAL A 12 3.18 5.15 6.55
C VAL A 12 2.77 6.21 5.53
N PRO A 13 3.44 7.37 5.50
CA PRO A 13 3.10 8.43 4.54
C PRO A 13 3.82 8.21 3.21
N LEU A 14 3.14 7.58 2.26
CA LEU A 14 3.66 7.42 0.91
C LEU A 14 3.22 8.61 0.06
N ARG A 15 4.08 9.63 -0.04
CA ARG A 15 3.79 10.87 -0.76
C ARG A 15 3.98 10.70 -2.27
N ARG A 16 3.24 9.79 -2.86
CA ARG A 16 3.27 9.53 -4.29
C ARG A 16 1.86 9.35 -4.82
N SER A 17 1.60 9.90 -6.01
CA SER A 17 0.33 9.75 -6.71
C SER A 17 0.51 8.86 -7.93
N ASN A 18 -0.57 8.35 -8.48
CA ASN A 18 -0.55 7.47 -9.66
C ASN A 18 0.37 6.25 -9.49
N VAL A 19 0.33 5.66 -8.30
CA VAL A 19 1.11 4.47 -8.00
C VAL A 19 0.48 3.29 -8.72
N ASP A 20 1.15 2.77 -9.75
CA ASP A 20 0.63 1.66 -10.53
C ASP A 20 1.03 0.30 -9.94
N THR A 21 0.38 -0.75 -10.43
CA THR A 21 0.60 -2.10 -9.91
C THR A 21 2.02 -2.60 -10.15
N ASP A 22 2.69 -2.12 -11.22
CA ASP A 22 4.08 -2.50 -11.48
C ASP A 22 5.05 -1.85 -10.48
N GLN A 23 4.71 -0.66 -9.99
CA GLN A 23 5.48 -0.01 -8.92
C GLN A 23 5.23 -0.69 -7.57
N ILE A 24 4.00 -1.16 -7.34
CA ILE A 24 3.67 -1.91 -6.11
C ILE A 24 4.42 -3.23 -6.10
N ILE A 25 4.35 -3.98 -7.19
CA ILE A 25 5.10 -5.24 -7.35
C ILE A 25 5.54 -5.41 -8.81
N PRO A 26 6.85 -5.41 -9.09
CA PRO A 26 7.35 -5.61 -10.45
C PRO A 26 6.97 -6.98 -11.02
N ALA A 27 6.78 -7.02 -12.34
CA ALA A 27 6.33 -8.22 -13.05
C ALA A 27 7.20 -9.46 -12.80
N VAL A 28 8.48 -9.29 -12.53
CA VAL A 28 9.40 -10.41 -12.27
C VAL A 28 8.93 -11.28 -11.09
N TYR A 29 8.25 -10.69 -10.11
CA TYR A 29 7.75 -11.43 -8.96
C TYR A 29 6.48 -12.24 -9.27
N LEU A 30 5.82 -11.99 -10.40
CA LEU A 30 4.59 -12.67 -10.77
C LEU A 30 4.80 -14.13 -11.20
N LYS A 31 6.03 -14.56 -11.37
CA LYS A 31 6.37 -15.94 -11.71
C LYS A 31 6.23 -16.88 -10.54
N ARG A 32 6.09 -16.37 -9.33
CA ARG A 32 5.88 -17.18 -8.13
C ARG A 32 4.50 -17.82 -8.16
N VAL A 33 4.41 -19.10 -7.79
CA VAL A 33 3.15 -19.86 -7.82
C VAL A 33 2.39 -19.82 -6.49
N THR A 34 2.99 -19.27 -5.44
CA THR A 34 2.37 -19.17 -4.12
C THR A 34 1.65 -17.83 -3.96
N ARG A 35 0.78 -17.71 -2.96
CA ARG A 35 0.08 -16.48 -2.61
C ARG A 35 0.77 -15.71 -1.47
N SER A 36 1.93 -16.17 -1.04
CA SER A 36 2.66 -15.55 0.05
C SER A 36 4.13 -15.38 -0.32
N GLY A 37 4.86 -14.63 0.49
CA GLY A 37 6.26 -14.37 0.24
C GLY A 37 6.51 -13.25 -0.75
N PHE A 38 5.52 -12.38 -0.98
CA PHE A 38 5.64 -11.26 -1.93
C PHE A 38 6.13 -9.97 -1.28
N GLU A 39 6.37 -9.96 0.03
CA GLU A 39 6.85 -8.78 0.75
C GLU A 39 8.17 -8.26 0.22
N ASP A 40 9.02 -9.12 -0.32
CA ASP A 40 10.30 -8.73 -0.93
C ASP A 40 10.09 -7.85 -2.16
N GLY A 41 9.02 -8.12 -2.90
CA GLY A 41 8.70 -7.41 -4.13
C GLY A 41 7.99 -6.09 -3.91
N LEU A 42 7.39 -5.90 -2.75
CA LEU A 42 6.61 -4.68 -2.48
C LEU A 42 7.49 -3.45 -2.62
N PHE A 43 7.14 -2.58 -3.56
CA PHE A 43 7.88 -1.34 -3.86
C PHE A 43 9.38 -1.57 -4.05
N SER A 44 9.77 -2.73 -4.58
CA SER A 44 11.18 -3.14 -4.62
C SER A 44 12.08 -2.15 -5.35
N ALA A 45 11.60 -1.52 -6.43
CA ALA A 45 12.38 -0.52 -7.16
C ALA A 45 12.68 0.71 -6.29
N TRP A 46 11.73 1.15 -5.49
CA TRP A 46 11.92 2.30 -4.60
C TRP A 46 12.71 1.96 -3.35
N ARG A 47 12.63 0.72 -2.88
CA ARG A 47 13.32 0.28 -1.68
C ARG A 47 14.84 0.22 -1.83
N ASN A 48 15.34 0.36 -3.05
CA ASN A 48 16.77 0.52 -3.30
C ASN A 48 17.29 1.91 -2.90
N ASP A 49 16.39 2.89 -2.75
CA ASP A 49 16.73 4.24 -2.31
C ASP A 49 16.71 4.28 -0.78
N PRO A 50 17.86 4.59 -0.11
CA PRO A 50 17.90 4.66 1.35
C PRO A 50 16.90 5.67 1.95
N GLU A 51 16.48 6.67 1.18
CA GLU A 51 15.54 7.69 1.63
C GLU A 51 14.08 7.27 1.49
N PHE A 52 13.81 6.11 0.87
CA PHE A 52 12.44 5.64 0.73
C PHE A 52 11.79 5.42 2.10
N VAL A 53 10.52 5.81 2.22
CA VAL A 53 9.79 5.84 3.50
C VAL A 53 9.83 4.51 4.25
N LEU A 54 9.68 3.36 3.58
CA LEU A 54 9.71 2.05 4.23
C LEU A 54 11.08 1.62 4.71
N ASN A 55 12.14 2.31 4.28
CA ASN A 55 13.49 2.03 4.76
C ASN A 55 13.80 2.76 6.07
N LYS A 56 12.91 3.65 6.50
CA LYS A 56 13.07 4.38 7.75
C LYS A 56 12.55 3.55 8.92
N ALA A 57 13.32 3.52 10.01
CA ALA A 57 13.02 2.66 11.17
C ALA A 57 11.62 2.89 11.73
N GLU A 58 11.14 4.13 11.77
CA GLU A 58 9.82 4.48 12.33
C GLU A 58 8.66 3.95 11.49
N TYR A 59 8.89 3.56 10.22
CA TYR A 59 7.83 3.12 9.32
C TYR A 59 7.94 1.66 8.86
N LYS A 60 9.05 0.98 9.14
CA LYS A 60 9.27 -0.40 8.65
C LYS A 60 8.16 -1.38 9.05
N ALA A 61 7.60 -1.23 10.23
CA ALA A 61 6.55 -2.10 10.73
C ALA A 61 5.16 -1.50 10.55
N GLY A 62 5.00 -0.55 9.63
CA GLY A 62 3.71 0.09 9.37
C GLY A 62 2.66 -0.88 8.87
N THR A 63 1.41 -0.64 9.24
CA THR A 63 0.27 -1.48 8.87
C THR A 63 -0.81 -0.70 8.13
N ILE A 64 -0.69 0.62 8.06
CA ILE A 64 -1.63 1.50 7.36
C ILE A 64 -0.82 2.34 6.37
N LEU A 65 -1.14 2.24 5.08
CA LEU A 65 -0.47 3.02 4.04
C LEU A 65 -1.35 4.20 3.66
N VAL A 66 -0.80 5.41 3.74
CA VAL A 66 -1.51 6.63 3.31
C VAL A 66 -0.84 7.12 2.03
N ALA A 67 -1.51 6.91 0.90
CA ALA A 67 -0.97 7.17 -0.43
C ALA A 67 -1.67 8.34 -1.12
N GLY A 68 -1.06 8.86 -2.17
CA GLY A 68 -1.64 9.92 -3.00
C GLY A 68 -2.74 9.41 -3.90
N VAL A 69 -3.31 10.32 -4.69
CA VAL A 69 -4.46 10.03 -5.57
C VAL A 69 -4.12 8.97 -6.63
N ASP A 70 -5.12 8.20 -7.04
CA ASP A 70 -5.02 7.17 -8.08
C ASP A 70 -4.05 6.04 -7.76
N PHE A 71 -4.27 5.41 -6.61
CA PHE A 71 -3.49 4.27 -6.17
C PHE A 71 -3.97 2.97 -6.84
N GLY A 72 -3.02 2.16 -7.33
CA GLY A 72 -3.33 0.86 -7.90
C GLY A 72 -3.68 0.87 -9.38
N THR A 73 -3.27 1.92 -10.11
CA THR A 73 -3.49 2.02 -11.56
C THR A 73 -2.69 0.99 -12.34
N GLY A 74 -2.93 0.89 -13.65
CA GLY A 74 -2.20 -0.03 -14.52
C GLY A 74 -2.86 -1.40 -14.60
N SER A 75 -2.05 -2.43 -14.87
CA SER A 75 -2.54 -3.79 -15.07
C SER A 75 -3.24 -4.36 -13.84
N SER A 76 -4.29 -5.13 -14.08
CA SER A 76 -5.04 -5.80 -13.01
C SER A 76 -4.19 -6.94 -12.42
N ARG A 77 -3.73 -6.77 -11.18
CA ARG A 77 -2.89 -7.78 -10.51
C ARG A 77 -3.32 -7.96 -9.06
N GLU A 78 -3.83 -9.15 -8.75
CA GLU A 78 -4.09 -9.52 -7.35
C GLU A 78 -2.79 -9.56 -6.55
N HIS A 79 -1.65 -9.82 -7.22
CA HIS A 79 -0.33 -9.86 -6.60
C HIS A 79 0.01 -8.54 -5.88
N ALA A 80 -0.49 -7.41 -6.37
CA ALA A 80 -0.29 -6.13 -5.69
C ALA A 80 -0.93 -6.13 -4.30
N VAL A 81 -2.13 -6.68 -4.19
CA VAL A 81 -2.84 -6.83 -2.91
C VAL A 81 -2.07 -7.78 -2.00
N TRP A 82 -1.62 -8.92 -2.54
CA TRP A 82 -0.86 -9.91 -1.77
C TRP A 82 0.46 -9.34 -1.24
N ALA A 83 1.16 -8.57 -2.07
CA ALA A 83 2.42 -7.94 -1.65
C ALA A 83 2.22 -6.98 -0.48
N LEU A 84 1.18 -6.15 -0.54
CA LEU A 84 0.84 -5.24 0.55
C LEU A 84 0.51 -6.02 1.84
N GLN A 85 -0.33 -7.06 1.71
CA GLN A 85 -0.74 -7.86 2.86
C GLN A 85 0.42 -8.66 3.45
N ASN A 86 1.26 -9.26 2.61
CA ASN A 86 2.41 -10.05 3.06
C ASN A 86 3.43 -9.18 3.79
N TYR A 87 3.58 -7.92 3.38
CA TYR A 87 4.44 -6.98 4.08
C TYR A 87 3.90 -6.64 5.48
N GLY A 88 2.57 -6.65 5.64
CA GLY A 88 1.92 -6.35 6.91
C GLY A 88 0.85 -5.27 6.84
N PHE A 89 0.58 -4.72 5.67
CA PHE A 89 -0.45 -3.70 5.55
C PHE A 89 -1.84 -4.30 5.67
N LYS A 90 -2.68 -3.66 6.48
CA LYS A 90 -4.08 -4.02 6.70
C LYS A 90 -5.03 -3.05 6.01
N ALA A 91 -4.57 -1.84 5.76
CA ALA A 91 -5.38 -0.78 5.15
C ALA A 91 -4.55 0.14 4.28
N VAL A 92 -5.16 0.66 3.23
CA VAL A 92 -4.59 1.70 2.38
C VAL A 92 -5.59 2.85 2.32
N ILE A 93 -5.12 4.07 2.55
CA ILE A 93 -5.92 5.28 2.50
C ILE A 93 -5.46 6.11 1.31
N SER A 94 -6.42 6.56 0.50
CA SER A 94 -6.15 7.41 -0.66
C SER A 94 -7.41 8.20 -0.99
N SER A 95 -7.28 9.25 -1.77
CA SER A 95 -8.45 10.01 -2.23
C SER A 95 -9.16 9.32 -3.40
N ARG A 96 -8.48 8.44 -4.13
CA ARG A 96 -9.08 7.66 -5.20
C ARG A 96 -8.22 6.42 -5.51
N PHE A 97 -8.89 5.30 -5.71
CA PHE A 97 -8.26 4.03 -6.11
C PHE A 97 -8.70 3.66 -7.53
N ALA A 98 -7.86 2.95 -8.25
CA ALA A 98 -8.28 2.28 -9.48
C ALA A 98 -9.34 1.22 -9.13
N ASP A 99 -10.41 1.14 -9.94
CA ASP A 99 -11.56 0.27 -9.64
C ASP A 99 -11.16 -1.21 -9.49
N ILE A 100 -10.29 -1.71 -10.36
CA ILE A 100 -9.87 -3.11 -10.33
C ILE A 100 -9.05 -3.40 -9.08
N PHE A 101 -8.14 -2.50 -8.72
CA PHE A 101 -7.36 -2.64 -7.48
C PHE A 101 -8.28 -2.69 -6.27
N ARG A 102 -9.25 -1.80 -6.22
CA ARG A 102 -10.21 -1.73 -5.11
C ARG A 102 -11.03 -3.02 -5.01
N GLY A 103 -11.48 -3.56 -6.15
CA GLY A 103 -12.21 -4.82 -6.19
C GLY A 103 -11.37 -5.99 -5.71
N ASN A 104 -10.13 -6.09 -6.15
CA ASN A 104 -9.21 -7.14 -5.73
C ASN A 104 -8.89 -7.03 -4.24
N SER A 105 -8.76 -5.81 -3.73
CA SER A 105 -8.51 -5.56 -2.31
C SER A 105 -9.68 -6.03 -1.45
N LEU A 106 -10.91 -5.74 -1.88
CA LEU A 106 -12.12 -6.18 -1.19
C LEU A 106 -12.18 -7.70 -1.11
N LYS A 107 -11.92 -8.40 -2.21
CA LYS A 107 -11.90 -9.86 -2.25
C LYS A 107 -10.82 -10.45 -1.33
N GLY A 108 -9.66 -9.81 -1.28
CA GLY A 108 -8.51 -10.27 -0.51
C GLY A 108 -8.53 -9.90 0.96
N GLY A 109 -9.45 -9.03 1.38
CA GLY A 109 -9.53 -8.58 2.76
C GLY A 109 -8.62 -7.40 3.11
N LEU A 110 -8.09 -6.70 2.12
CA LEU A 110 -7.33 -5.46 2.33
C LEU A 110 -8.31 -4.29 2.33
N LEU A 111 -8.35 -3.52 3.41
CA LEU A 111 -9.25 -2.38 3.53
C LEU A 111 -8.74 -1.22 2.69
N THR A 112 -9.61 -0.65 1.84
CA THR A 112 -9.33 0.58 1.11
C THR A 112 -10.24 1.67 1.64
N VAL A 113 -9.65 2.81 2.05
CA VAL A 113 -10.37 3.92 2.65
C VAL A 113 -10.22 5.16 1.77
N ILE A 114 -11.33 5.74 1.35
CA ILE A 114 -11.35 6.93 0.50
C ILE A 114 -11.67 8.14 1.36
N ILE A 115 -10.78 9.15 1.31
CA ILE A 115 -10.97 10.43 1.98
C ILE A 115 -10.61 11.57 1.01
N GLU A 116 -10.94 12.80 1.35
CA GLU A 116 -10.58 13.94 0.51
C GLU A 116 -9.06 14.08 0.41
N GLN A 117 -8.58 14.57 -0.74
CA GLN A 117 -7.13 14.76 -0.94
C GLN A 117 -6.53 15.71 0.10
N SER A 118 -7.26 16.75 0.48
CA SER A 118 -6.81 17.66 1.54
C SER A 118 -6.62 16.95 2.88
N ASP A 119 -7.45 15.95 3.17
CA ASP A 119 -7.33 15.14 4.38
C ASP A 119 -6.15 14.18 4.29
N VAL A 120 -5.87 13.65 3.09
CA VAL A 120 -4.68 12.83 2.86
C VAL A 120 -3.42 13.64 3.16
N GLU A 121 -3.36 14.88 2.67
CA GLU A 121 -2.21 15.76 2.88
C GLU A 121 -2.06 16.14 4.36
N ALA A 122 -3.17 16.38 5.04
CA ALA A 122 -3.17 16.65 6.48
C ALA A 122 -2.67 15.43 7.28
N LEU A 123 -3.06 14.22 6.88
CA LEU A 123 -2.58 12.98 7.49
C LEU A 123 -1.07 12.81 7.29
N TRP A 124 -0.57 13.06 6.08
CA TRP A 124 0.87 12.97 5.83
C TRP A 124 1.65 13.86 6.79
N ALA A 125 1.21 15.12 6.92
CA ALA A 125 1.86 16.08 7.80
C ALA A 125 1.80 15.63 9.27
N ALA A 126 0.64 15.16 9.71
CA ALA A 126 0.45 14.68 11.09
C ALA A 126 1.31 13.46 11.40
N ILE A 127 1.38 12.51 10.47
CA ILE A 127 2.18 11.29 10.63
C ILE A 127 3.67 11.64 10.72
N GLU A 128 4.15 12.51 9.83
CA GLU A 128 5.55 12.92 9.81
C GLU A 128 5.96 13.71 11.05
N ALA A 129 5.03 14.46 11.62
CA ALA A 129 5.29 15.22 12.84
C ALA A 129 5.34 14.32 14.08
N ASN A 130 4.65 13.18 14.04
CA ASN A 130 4.54 12.28 15.20
C ASN A 130 4.37 10.82 14.74
N PRO A 131 5.43 10.22 14.18
CA PRO A 131 5.38 8.87 13.62
C PRO A 131 5.05 7.75 14.60
#